data_b956a420cdcfbf52eaaa024cdd1273d1
#
_entry.id   b956a420cdcfbf52eaaa024cdd1273d1
#
_cell.length_a   1.000
_cell.length_b   1.000
_cell.length_c   1.000
_cell.angle_alpha   90.00
_cell.angle_beta   90.00
_cell.angle_gamma   90.00
#
_symmetry.space_group_name_H-M   'P 1'
#
loop_
_entity.id
_entity.type
_entity.pdbx_description
1 polymer ?
#
loop_
_entity_poly.entity_id
_entity_poly.type
_entity_poly.pdbx_seq_one_letter_code
_entity_poly.pdbx_strand_id
1 'polypeptide(L)'
;MNSPEYVWKNPNDGSFLLNVYGVEFGDRRVCIATLLDSNTESEEIVGFGESVDDALWDMADNQSPMRNFAIHALFDRYTRNMGKWSDDDKKLLQIEHDHVVNMEKFYSDMESN
;
A
#
# COMPACT_ATOMS: atom_id res chain seq x y z
N MET A 1 13.93 -16.32 8.35
CA MET A 1 12.98 -15.24 8.18
C MET A 1 13.06 -14.76 6.74
N ASN A 2 11.94 -14.74 6.05
CA ASN A 2 11.92 -14.35 4.65
C ASN A 2 12.00 -12.83 4.50
N SER A 3 12.76 -12.39 3.49
CA SER A 3 12.78 -10.98 3.15
C SER A 3 11.47 -10.58 2.47
N PRO A 4 10.98 -9.35 2.67
CA PRO A 4 9.78 -8.91 1.98
C PRO A 4 9.99 -8.86 0.47
N GLU A 5 8.95 -9.24 -0.28
CA GLU A 5 8.97 -9.18 -1.73
C GLU A 5 8.79 -7.75 -2.23
N TYR A 6 8.14 -6.92 -1.43
CA TYR A 6 7.91 -5.53 -1.75
C TYR A 6 8.01 -4.71 -0.46
N VAL A 7 8.70 -3.58 -0.55
CA VAL A 7 8.83 -2.62 0.55
C VAL A 7 8.51 -1.24 -0.01
N TRP A 8 7.63 -0.54 0.68
CA TRP A 8 7.33 0.85 0.36
C TRP A 8 7.52 1.71 1.61
N LYS A 9 8.27 2.78 1.45
CA LYS A 9 8.50 3.75 2.51
C LYS A 9 7.75 5.03 2.14
N ASN A 10 6.95 5.53 3.08
CA ASN A 10 6.24 6.79 2.85
C ASN A 10 7.27 7.92 2.71
N PRO A 11 7.32 8.62 1.55
CA PRO A 11 8.29 9.70 1.36
C PRO A 11 8.06 10.91 2.27
N ASN A 12 6.85 11.06 2.78
CA ASN A 12 6.51 12.18 3.66
C ASN A 12 6.67 11.84 5.15
N ASP A 13 6.64 10.56 5.48
CA ASP A 13 6.78 10.09 6.85
C ASP A 13 7.53 8.76 6.87
N GLY A 14 8.82 8.83 7.08
CA GLY A 14 9.68 7.65 7.11
C GLY A 14 9.49 6.72 8.30
N SER A 15 8.56 7.06 9.22
CA SER A 15 8.27 6.23 10.39
C SER A 15 7.58 4.92 10.03
N PHE A 16 6.86 4.88 8.90
CA PHE A 16 6.08 3.72 8.50
C PHE A 16 6.68 3.05 7.28
N LEU A 17 6.82 1.73 7.38
CA LEU A 17 7.22 0.88 6.26
C LEU A 17 6.11 -0.11 5.96
N LEU A 18 5.73 -0.18 4.69
CA LEU A 18 4.78 -1.16 4.20
C LEU A 18 5.57 -2.30 3.58
N ASN A 19 5.47 -3.48 4.16
CA ASN A 19 6.16 -4.68 3.70
C ASN A 19 5.15 -5.69 3.18
N VAL A 20 5.47 -6.38 2.10
CA VAL A 20 4.64 -7.50 1.63
C VAL A 20 5.51 -8.73 1.55
N TYR A 21 5.12 -9.77 2.29
CA TYR A 21 5.84 -11.04 2.37
C TYR A 21 5.09 -12.12 1.60
N GLY A 22 5.83 -12.95 0.87
CA GLY A 22 5.27 -14.16 0.28
C GLY A 22 5.46 -15.33 1.23
N VAL A 23 4.38 -16.03 1.54
CA VAL A 23 4.39 -17.20 2.41
C VAL A 23 3.77 -18.37 1.65
N GLU A 24 4.43 -19.51 1.68
CA GLU A 24 3.94 -20.70 1.03
C GLU A 24 3.21 -21.61 2.01
N PHE A 25 1.99 -22.02 1.62
CA PHE A 25 1.18 -22.98 2.38
C PHE A 25 0.88 -24.16 1.46
N GLY A 26 1.68 -25.21 1.57
CA GLY A 26 1.56 -26.35 0.68
C GLY A 26 1.85 -25.96 -0.76
N ASP A 27 0.85 -26.11 -1.61
CA ASP A 27 0.93 -25.75 -3.03
C ASP A 27 0.35 -24.36 -3.33
N ARG A 28 -0.03 -23.60 -2.30
CA ARG A 28 -0.57 -22.25 -2.43
C ARG A 28 0.42 -21.23 -1.89
N ARG A 29 0.40 -20.05 -2.50
CA ARG A 29 1.19 -18.92 -2.06
C ARG A 29 0.27 -17.80 -1.63
N VAL A 30 0.56 -17.21 -0.46
CA VAL A 30 -0.20 -16.08 0.07
C VAL A 30 0.76 -14.93 0.28
N CYS A 31 0.36 -13.74 -0.16
CA CYS A 31 1.08 -12.51 0.13
C CYS A 31 0.42 -11.81 1.32
N ILE A 32 1.23 -11.39 2.27
CA ILE A 32 0.79 -10.76 3.50
C ILE A 32 1.39 -9.35 3.55
N ALA A 33 0.52 -8.35 3.57
CA ALA A 33 0.94 -6.96 3.74
C ALA A 33 0.97 -6.61 5.22
N THR A 34 2.08 -6.04 5.67
CA THR A 34 2.25 -5.59 7.05
C THR A 34 2.64 -4.12 7.07
N LEU A 35 2.25 -3.43 8.13
CA LEU A 35 2.65 -2.05 8.37
C LEU A 35 3.54 -2.02 9.60
N LEU A 36 4.79 -1.63 9.41
CA LEU A 36 5.79 -1.50 10.48
C LEU A 36 5.90 -0.05 10.89
N ASP A 37 5.67 0.21 12.19
CA ASP A 37 5.95 1.51 12.79
C ASP A 37 7.35 1.47 13.42
N SER A 38 8.30 2.17 12.82
CA SER A 38 9.69 2.13 13.28
C SER A 38 9.90 2.82 14.64
N ASN A 39 8.99 3.70 15.04
CA ASN A 39 9.09 4.37 16.34
C ASN A 39 8.75 3.44 17.49
N THR A 40 7.78 2.54 17.31
CA THR A 40 7.34 1.59 18.33
C THR A 40 7.85 0.18 18.08
N GLU A 41 8.47 -0.04 16.91
CA GLU A 41 8.90 -1.36 16.43
C GLU A 41 7.76 -2.37 16.35
N SER A 42 6.51 -1.88 16.24
CA SER A 42 5.35 -2.74 16.09
C SER A 42 5.04 -2.97 14.62
N GLU A 43 4.65 -4.18 14.29
CA GLU A 43 4.30 -4.59 12.92
C GLU A 43 2.92 -5.26 12.96
N GLU A 44 2.00 -4.74 12.17
CA GLU A 44 0.63 -5.27 12.10
C GLU A 44 0.33 -5.80 10.72
N ILE A 45 -0.42 -6.90 10.66
CA ILE A 45 -0.91 -7.43 9.40
C ILE A 45 -2.11 -6.58 8.96
N VAL A 46 -2.05 -6.05 7.75
CA VAL A 46 -3.06 -5.12 7.24
C VAL A 46 -3.73 -5.59 5.94
N GLY A 47 -3.24 -6.65 5.32
CA GLY A 47 -3.86 -7.18 4.11
C GLY A 47 -3.32 -8.53 3.70
N PHE A 48 -4.14 -9.28 2.94
CA PHE A 48 -3.79 -10.60 2.41
C PHE A 48 -4.21 -10.66 0.93
N GLY A 49 -3.48 -11.44 0.16
CA GLY A 49 -3.83 -11.67 -1.23
C GLY A 49 -2.99 -12.78 -1.84
N GLU A 50 -3.30 -13.13 -3.09
CA GLU A 50 -2.54 -14.13 -3.83
C GLU A 50 -1.31 -13.52 -4.51
N SER A 51 -1.28 -12.19 -4.60
CA SER A 51 -0.16 -11.42 -5.15
C SER A 51 0.10 -10.21 -4.28
N VAL A 52 1.22 -9.53 -4.54
CA VAL A 52 1.54 -8.28 -3.83
C VAL A 52 0.42 -7.25 -4.07
N ASP A 53 -0.04 -7.12 -5.31
CA ASP A 53 -1.08 -6.15 -5.65
C ASP A 53 -2.40 -6.48 -4.94
N ASP A 54 -2.77 -7.76 -4.89
CA ASP A 54 -3.99 -8.19 -4.20
C ASP A 54 -3.93 -7.89 -2.71
N ALA A 55 -2.77 -8.11 -2.08
CA ALA A 55 -2.60 -7.79 -0.67
C ALA A 55 -2.73 -6.29 -0.40
N LEU A 56 -2.18 -5.46 -1.28
CA LEU A 56 -2.30 -4.01 -1.17
C LEU A 56 -3.74 -3.54 -1.42
N TRP A 57 -4.44 -4.14 -2.39
CA TRP A 57 -5.84 -3.82 -2.63
C TRP A 57 -6.72 -4.23 -1.44
N ASP A 58 -6.45 -5.37 -0.82
CA ASP A 58 -7.15 -5.80 0.39
C ASP A 58 -6.97 -4.77 1.51
N MET A 59 -5.76 -4.29 1.71
CA MET A 59 -5.47 -3.23 2.67
C MET A 59 -6.28 -1.96 2.36
N ALA A 60 -6.34 -1.58 1.08
CA ALA A 60 -7.08 -0.39 0.66
C ALA A 60 -8.59 -0.55 0.89
N ASP A 61 -9.14 -1.76 0.65
CA ASP A 61 -10.58 -2.03 0.79
C ASP A 61 -11.03 -2.08 2.26
N ASN A 62 -10.15 -2.41 3.17
CA ASN A 62 -10.49 -2.58 4.59
C ASN A 62 -10.74 -1.27 5.34
N GLN A 63 -10.82 -0.15 4.63
CA GLN A 63 -11.13 1.17 5.19
C GLN A 63 -10.24 1.54 6.39
N SER A 64 -9.04 0.97 6.43
CA SER A 64 -8.05 1.30 7.45
C SER A 64 -7.69 2.79 7.36
N PRO A 65 -7.34 3.44 8.49
CA PRO A 65 -6.75 4.79 8.42
C PRO A 65 -5.51 4.84 7.56
N MET A 66 -4.88 3.68 7.31
CA MET A 66 -3.69 3.56 6.48
C MET A 66 -3.99 3.19 5.03
N ARG A 67 -5.27 3.28 4.61
CA ARG A 67 -5.68 3.06 3.22
C ARG A 67 -4.83 3.86 2.24
N ASN A 68 -4.49 5.10 2.61
CA ASN A 68 -3.69 5.99 1.80
C ASN A 68 -2.33 5.39 1.44
N PHE A 69 -1.71 4.71 2.38
CA PHE A 69 -0.42 4.08 2.16
C PHE A 69 -0.52 2.98 1.10
N ALA A 70 -1.60 2.19 1.15
CA ALA A 70 -1.83 1.14 0.14
C ALA A 70 -2.00 1.74 -1.25
N ILE A 71 -2.77 2.81 -1.38
CA ILE A 71 -3.01 3.48 -2.66
C ILE A 71 -1.70 4.07 -3.21
N HIS A 72 -0.90 4.72 -2.35
CA HIS A 72 0.39 5.26 -2.76
C HIS A 72 1.36 4.15 -3.19
N ALA A 73 1.36 3.04 -2.47
CA ALA A 73 2.21 1.90 -2.79
C ALA A 73 1.80 1.25 -4.13
N LEU A 74 0.49 1.10 -4.36
CA LEU A 74 -0.03 0.60 -5.63
C LEU A 74 0.37 1.50 -6.78
N PHE A 75 0.25 2.82 -6.60
CA PHE A 75 0.65 3.79 -7.61
C PHE A 75 2.14 3.70 -7.91
N ASP A 76 2.97 3.54 -6.86
CA ASP A 76 4.41 3.36 -7.02
C ASP A 76 4.75 2.11 -7.82
N ARG A 77 4.13 0.97 -7.46
CA ARG A 77 4.29 -0.28 -8.19
C ARG A 77 3.86 -0.14 -9.64
N TYR A 78 2.74 0.50 -9.84
CA TYR A 78 2.20 0.75 -11.16
C TYR A 78 3.20 1.54 -12.01
N THR A 79 3.76 2.62 -11.45
CA THR A 79 4.73 3.45 -12.15
C THR A 79 5.98 2.67 -12.55
N ARG A 80 6.42 1.75 -11.69
CA ARG A 80 7.58 0.91 -11.96
C ARG A 80 7.31 -0.21 -12.96
N ASN A 81 6.07 -0.62 -13.13
CA ASN A 81 5.67 -1.75 -13.96
C ASN A 81 4.71 -1.35 -15.09
N MET A 82 4.93 -0.20 -15.68
CA MET A 82 4.02 0.41 -16.67
C MET A 82 3.62 -0.50 -17.82
N GLY A 83 4.41 -1.49 -18.16
CA GLY A 83 4.09 -2.41 -19.24
C GLY A 83 3.14 -3.54 -18.89
N LYS A 84 2.78 -3.70 -17.63
CA LYS A 84 1.96 -4.82 -17.13
C LYS A 84 0.50 -4.46 -16.84
N TRP A 85 0.16 -3.19 -16.84
CA TRP A 85 -1.16 -2.71 -16.47
C TRP A 85 -1.91 -2.24 -17.71
N SER A 86 -3.21 -2.50 -17.76
CA SER A 86 -4.05 -1.93 -18.80
C SER A 86 -4.20 -0.42 -18.63
N ASP A 87 -4.54 0.28 -19.70
CA ASP A 87 -4.75 1.72 -19.64
C ASP A 87 -5.91 2.08 -18.70
N ASP A 88 -6.94 1.24 -18.65
CA ASP A 88 -8.10 1.46 -17.77
C ASP A 88 -7.69 1.32 -16.30
N ASP A 89 -6.86 0.31 -15.96
CA ASP A 89 -6.35 0.14 -14.62
C ASP A 89 -5.49 1.34 -14.20
N LYS A 90 -4.72 1.89 -15.13
CA LYS A 90 -3.90 3.08 -14.91
C LYS A 90 -4.74 4.27 -14.53
N LYS A 91 -5.79 4.51 -15.28
CA LYS A 91 -6.69 5.64 -15.03
C LYS A 91 -7.37 5.50 -13.67
N LEU A 92 -7.81 4.29 -13.34
CA LEU A 92 -8.47 4.04 -12.06
C LEU A 92 -7.54 4.32 -10.88
N LEU A 93 -6.32 3.81 -10.93
CA LEU A 93 -5.33 4.07 -9.88
C LEU A 93 -5.00 5.56 -9.77
N GLN A 94 -4.87 6.25 -10.90
CA GLN A 94 -4.57 7.67 -10.90
C GLN A 94 -5.70 8.47 -10.27
N ILE A 95 -6.95 8.13 -10.59
CA ILE A 95 -8.13 8.79 -10.01
C ILE A 95 -8.17 8.59 -8.50
N GLU A 96 -7.97 7.36 -8.03
CA GLU A 96 -7.95 7.06 -6.60
C GLU A 96 -6.81 7.79 -5.89
N HIS A 97 -5.62 7.78 -6.48
CA HIS A 97 -4.47 8.48 -5.92
C HIS A 97 -4.74 9.99 -5.80
N ASP A 98 -5.26 10.61 -6.85
CA ASP A 98 -5.56 12.04 -6.85
C ASP A 98 -6.62 12.39 -5.83
N HIS A 99 -7.64 11.52 -5.68
CA HIS A 99 -8.69 11.71 -4.69
C HIS A 99 -8.11 11.72 -3.27
N VAL A 100 -7.26 10.75 -2.96
CA VAL A 100 -6.64 10.64 -1.64
C VAL A 100 -5.76 11.87 -1.35
N VAL A 101 -4.94 12.28 -2.31
CA VAL A 101 -4.07 13.45 -2.15
C VAL A 101 -4.90 14.72 -1.93
N ASN A 102 -5.98 14.89 -2.68
CA ASN A 102 -6.86 16.06 -2.53
C ASN A 102 -7.55 16.06 -1.16
N MET A 103 -7.99 14.91 -0.69
CA MET A 103 -8.61 14.78 0.63
C MET A 103 -7.63 15.12 1.75
N GLU A 104 -6.41 14.62 1.66
CA GLU A 104 -5.36 14.92 2.64
C GLU A 104 -5.07 16.41 2.68
N LYS A 105 -4.98 17.05 1.53
CA LYS A 105 -4.73 18.48 1.43
C LYS A 105 -5.88 19.28 2.04
N PHE A 106 -7.11 18.86 1.77
CA PHE A 106 -8.30 19.51 2.31
C PHE A 106 -8.29 19.49 3.84
N TYR A 107 -8.04 18.32 4.44
CA TYR A 107 -7.98 18.20 5.89
C TYR A 107 -6.81 18.97 6.50
N SER A 108 -5.67 18.97 5.82
CA SER A 108 -4.50 19.73 6.27
C SER A 108 -4.79 21.22 6.29
N ASP A 109 -5.44 21.74 5.25
CA ASP A 109 -5.82 23.16 5.16
C ASP A 109 -6.83 23.54 6.26
N MET A 110 -7.75 22.64 6.61
CA MET A 110 -8.68 22.86 7.70
C MET A 110 -7.99 22.91 9.07
N GLU A 111 -6.99 22.07 9.28
CA GLU A 111 -6.25 22.00 10.54
C GLU A 111 -5.35 23.21 10.75
N SER A 112 -4.89 23.87 9.67
CA SER A 112 -3.98 24.98 9.78
C SER A 112 -4.67 26.32 10.09
N ASN A 113 -5.95 26.31 10.20
CA ASN A 113 -6.73 27.50 10.63
C ASN A 113 -6.97 27.44 12.13
#